data_fc6643f4c7bd58befdc51379aff3643a
#
_entry.id   fc6643f4c7bd58befdc51379aff3643a
#
_cell.length_a   1.000
_cell.length_b   1.000
_cell.length_c   1.000
_cell.angle_alpha   90.00
_cell.angle_beta   90.00
_cell.angle_gamma   90.00
#
_symmetry.space_group_name_H-M   'P 1'
#
loop_
_entity.id
_entity.type
_entity.pdbx_description
1 polymer ?
#
loop_
_entity_poly.entity_id
_entity_poly.type
_entity_poly.pdbx_seq_one_letter_code
_entity_poly.pdbx_strand_id
1 'polypeptide(L)'
;MRMSELELDPTLLATLQTLQAQDVEFVLVGDVAQAIYDNGGFVSGVAIVPGAYSRNVDRLCAALILLDAELGIAGKVDERPLDLRRADLRELAPCSFMTSKADVDVDFEPHGTRGYRDLFDDATRIALAPGVNPLVASAADLARIARGNAPVVPYAQPPKVLPPEPGADVVAAEQIRASRF
;
A
#
# COMPACT_ATOMS: atom_id res chain seq x y z
N MET A 1 8.11 19.44 -19.12
CA MET A 1 8.46 18.02 -18.97
C MET A 1 7.35 17.21 -19.63
N ARG A 2 7.63 16.50 -20.71
CA ARG A 2 6.60 15.78 -21.46
C ARG A 2 6.31 14.46 -20.74
N MET A 3 5.13 14.33 -20.14
CA MET A 3 4.61 13.07 -19.59
C MET A 3 4.08 12.18 -20.74
N SER A 4 4.95 11.81 -21.66
CA SER A 4 4.52 11.24 -22.94
C SER A 4 4.61 9.72 -23.04
N GLU A 5 4.90 8.96 -22.00
CA GLU A 5 5.09 7.49 -22.12
C GLU A 5 4.79 6.68 -20.85
N LEU A 6 3.90 7.16 -19.97
CA LEU A 6 3.31 6.22 -19.01
C LEU A 6 2.13 5.53 -19.72
N GLU A 7 2.39 4.44 -20.43
CA GLU A 7 1.34 3.57 -20.95
C GLU A 7 0.68 2.82 -19.78
N LEU A 8 -0.27 3.48 -19.13
CA LEU A 8 -1.13 2.81 -18.17
C LEU A 8 -2.04 1.84 -18.90
N ASP A 9 -2.20 0.65 -18.32
CA ASP A 9 -3.13 -0.34 -18.81
C ASP A 9 -4.54 0.27 -18.99
N PRO A 10 -5.23 0.04 -20.12
CA PRO A 10 -6.59 0.54 -20.36
C PRO A 10 -7.57 0.16 -19.25
N THR A 11 -7.39 -0.96 -18.58
CA THR A 11 -8.25 -1.38 -17.46
C THR A 11 -8.06 -0.50 -16.22
N LEU A 12 -6.85 -0.05 -15.93
CA LEU A 12 -6.56 0.92 -14.87
C LEU A 12 -7.22 2.27 -15.17
N LEU A 13 -7.09 2.75 -16.40
CA LEU A 13 -7.72 3.99 -16.83
C LEU A 13 -9.25 3.91 -16.75
N ALA A 14 -9.85 2.79 -17.16
CA ALA A 14 -11.29 2.56 -17.08
C ALA A 14 -11.77 2.52 -15.61
N THR A 15 -11.00 1.93 -14.71
CA THR A 15 -11.30 1.94 -13.27
C THR A 15 -11.28 3.36 -12.71
N LEU A 16 -10.22 4.13 -12.98
CA LEU A 16 -10.12 5.52 -12.54
C LEU A 16 -11.23 6.39 -13.14
N GLN A 17 -11.58 6.18 -14.41
CA GLN A 17 -12.67 6.88 -15.07
C GLN A 17 -14.03 6.58 -14.41
N THR A 18 -14.27 5.32 -14.01
CA THR A 18 -15.50 4.94 -13.32
C THR A 18 -15.60 5.61 -11.95
N LEU A 19 -14.52 5.62 -11.17
CA LEU A 19 -14.46 6.32 -9.89
C LEU A 19 -14.76 7.83 -10.05
N GLN A 20 -14.15 8.47 -11.03
CA GLN A 20 -14.38 9.89 -11.30
C GLN A 20 -15.79 10.19 -11.82
N ALA A 21 -16.36 9.31 -12.66
CA ALA A 21 -17.71 9.47 -13.18
C ALA A 21 -18.79 9.36 -12.10
N GLN A 22 -18.49 8.70 -11.00
CA GLN A 22 -19.34 8.64 -9.80
C GLN A 22 -19.03 9.75 -8.79
N ASP A 23 -18.24 10.75 -9.17
CA ASP A 23 -17.80 11.85 -8.30
C ASP A 23 -17.15 11.38 -6.98
N VAL A 24 -16.44 10.27 -7.01
CA VAL A 24 -15.69 9.79 -5.83
C VAL A 24 -14.53 10.75 -5.56
N GLU A 25 -14.46 11.27 -4.34
CA GLU A 25 -13.32 12.07 -3.89
C GLU A 25 -12.28 11.16 -3.27
N PHE A 26 -11.12 11.07 -3.91
CA PHE A 26 -10.00 10.24 -3.46
C PHE A 26 -8.65 10.85 -3.83
N VAL A 27 -7.61 10.41 -3.14
CA VAL A 27 -6.21 10.61 -3.52
C VAL A 27 -5.66 9.27 -3.97
N LEU A 28 -5.07 9.25 -5.16
CA LEU A 28 -4.40 8.08 -5.74
C LEU A 28 -3.07 7.87 -5.03
N VAL A 29 -2.83 6.65 -4.57
CA VAL A 29 -1.61 6.21 -3.88
C VAL A 29 -1.08 4.92 -4.50
N GLY A 30 -0.11 4.27 -3.86
CA GLY A 30 0.40 2.96 -4.28
C GLY A 30 1.16 2.98 -5.61
N ASP A 31 1.15 1.83 -6.30
CA ASP A 31 2.01 1.57 -7.45
C ASP A 31 1.74 2.52 -8.63
N VAL A 32 0.47 2.86 -8.92
CA VAL A 32 0.13 3.82 -9.99
C VAL A 32 0.72 5.18 -9.68
N ALA A 33 0.54 5.67 -8.45
CA ALA A 33 1.08 6.98 -8.05
C ALA A 33 2.61 6.97 -8.08
N GLN A 34 3.25 5.90 -7.62
CA GLN A 34 4.70 5.74 -7.66
C GLN A 34 5.22 5.70 -9.11
N ALA A 35 4.58 4.93 -10.00
CA ALA A 35 4.96 4.83 -11.41
C ALA A 35 4.89 6.19 -12.14
N ILE A 36 4.00 7.08 -11.74
CA ILE A 36 3.91 8.45 -12.27
C ILE A 36 5.18 9.24 -11.97
N TYR A 37 5.74 9.13 -10.75
CA TYR A 37 6.97 9.82 -10.37
C TYR A 37 8.22 9.15 -10.91
N ASP A 38 8.23 7.83 -11.00
CA ASP A 38 9.40 7.04 -11.46
C ASP A 38 9.44 6.90 -12.99
N ASN A 39 8.48 7.48 -13.73
CA ASN A 39 8.32 7.35 -15.18
C ASN A 39 8.23 5.89 -15.65
N GLY A 40 7.53 5.06 -14.92
CA GLY A 40 7.28 3.67 -15.26
C GLY A 40 7.36 2.75 -14.05
N GLY A 41 6.98 1.49 -14.26
CA GLY A 41 6.97 0.46 -13.23
C GLY A 41 5.86 -0.56 -13.49
N PHE A 42 5.92 -1.66 -12.74
CA PHE A 42 4.83 -2.64 -12.74
C PHE A 42 3.68 -2.10 -11.88
N VAL A 43 2.48 -2.10 -12.44
CA VAL A 43 1.25 -1.66 -11.77
C VAL A 43 0.24 -2.78 -11.80
N SER A 44 -0.20 -3.24 -10.63
CA SER A 44 -1.12 -4.37 -10.49
C SER A 44 -2.58 -3.95 -10.25
N GLY A 45 -2.83 -2.75 -9.77
CA GLY A 45 -4.15 -2.27 -9.44
C GLY A 45 -4.16 -0.79 -9.05
N VAL A 46 -5.32 -0.30 -8.66
CA VAL A 46 -5.55 1.09 -8.27
C VAL A 46 -5.70 1.17 -6.75
N ALA A 47 -4.75 1.79 -6.07
CA ALA A 47 -4.84 2.05 -4.64
C ALA A 47 -5.31 3.49 -4.37
N ILE A 48 -6.34 3.65 -3.56
CA ILE A 48 -6.97 4.94 -3.26
C ILE A 48 -7.16 5.19 -1.78
N VAL A 49 -7.07 6.46 -1.41
CA VAL A 49 -7.47 6.98 -0.09
C VAL A 49 -8.69 7.88 -0.28
N PRO A 50 -9.91 7.36 -0.09
CA PRO A 50 -11.12 8.14 -0.29
C PRO A 50 -11.46 9.01 0.92
N GLY A 51 -12.23 10.08 0.68
CA GLY A 51 -12.84 10.85 1.76
C GLY A 51 -13.82 10.01 2.58
N ALA A 52 -13.68 10.00 3.91
CA ALA A 52 -14.41 9.10 4.82
C ALA A 52 -15.84 9.54 5.16
N TYR A 53 -16.37 10.63 4.58
CA TYR A 53 -17.73 11.06 4.85
C TYR A 53 -18.77 10.25 4.05
N SER A 54 -19.94 10.03 4.65
CA SER A 54 -20.95 9.06 4.19
C SER A 54 -21.31 9.21 2.70
N ARG A 55 -21.56 10.43 2.23
CA ARG A 55 -21.91 10.66 0.81
C ARG A 55 -20.81 10.18 -0.16
N ASN A 56 -19.54 10.30 0.21
CA ASN A 56 -18.44 9.83 -0.63
C ASN A 56 -18.29 8.32 -0.58
N VAL A 57 -18.53 7.72 0.58
CA VAL A 57 -18.57 6.26 0.74
C VAL A 57 -19.70 5.67 -0.12
N ASP A 58 -20.89 6.29 -0.13
CA ASP A 58 -22.01 5.87 -1.00
C ASP A 58 -21.63 5.93 -2.49
N ARG A 59 -20.92 6.99 -2.92
CA ARG A 59 -20.42 7.13 -4.29
C ARG A 59 -19.37 6.07 -4.63
N LEU A 60 -18.48 5.79 -3.70
CA LEU A 60 -17.48 4.73 -3.84
C LEU A 60 -18.16 3.36 -3.97
N CYS A 61 -19.14 3.05 -3.15
CA CYS A 61 -19.93 1.82 -3.27
C CYS A 61 -20.61 1.74 -4.65
N ALA A 62 -21.20 2.83 -5.14
CA ALA A 62 -21.81 2.86 -6.47
C ALA A 62 -20.80 2.59 -7.59
N ALA A 63 -19.60 3.16 -7.50
CA ALA A 63 -18.51 2.91 -8.45
C ALA A 63 -18.06 1.45 -8.41
N LEU A 64 -17.88 0.87 -7.23
CA LEU A 64 -17.48 -0.52 -7.06
C LEU A 64 -18.54 -1.49 -7.63
N ILE A 65 -19.84 -1.19 -7.45
CA ILE A 65 -20.92 -1.97 -8.08
C ILE A 65 -20.83 -1.94 -9.60
N LEU A 66 -20.53 -0.77 -10.19
CA LEU A 66 -20.36 -0.65 -11.65
C LEU A 66 -19.11 -1.37 -12.19
N LEU A 67 -18.14 -1.61 -11.32
CA LEU A 67 -16.92 -2.38 -11.63
C LEU A 67 -17.08 -3.88 -11.37
N ASP A 68 -18.28 -4.35 -11.01
CA ASP A 68 -18.54 -5.73 -10.59
C ASP A 68 -17.57 -6.20 -9.50
N ALA A 69 -17.34 -5.31 -8.51
CA ALA A 69 -16.33 -5.52 -7.50
C ALA A 69 -16.74 -6.61 -6.48
N GLU A 70 -15.82 -7.51 -6.22
CA GLU A 70 -15.92 -8.54 -5.19
C GLU A 70 -14.82 -8.32 -4.13
N LEU A 71 -15.17 -8.46 -2.85
CA LEU A 71 -14.19 -8.30 -1.77
C LEU A 71 -13.16 -9.42 -1.82
N GLY A 72 -11.90 -9.05 -2.01
CA GLY A 72 -10.76 -9.96 -1.93
C GLY A 72 -10.21 -9.99 -0.49
N ILE A 73 -10.17 -11.16 0.12
CA ILE A 73 -9.46 -11.37 1.38
C ILE A 73 -8.20 -12.18 1.06
N ALA A 74 -7.03 -11.55 1.08
CA ALA A 74 -5.71 -12.19 1.01
C ALA A 74 -5.68 -13.56 0.26
N GLY A 75 -6.08 -13.57 -1.03
CA GLY A 75 -6.11 -14.77 -1.87
C GLY A 75 -7.30 -15.70 -1.70
N LYS A 76 -8.34 -15.27 -0.98
CA LYS A 76 -9.64 -15.97 -0.92
C LYS A 76 -10.74 -14.97 -1.26
N VAL A 77 -11.57 -15.32 -2.22
CA VAL A 77 -12.87 -14.66 -2.42
C VAL A 77 -13.71 -15.06 -1.22
N ASP A 78 -14.27 -14.09 -0.49
CA ASP A 78 -15.21 -14.42 0.58
C ASP A 78 -16.41 -15.14 -0.05
N GLU A 79 -16.77 -16.31 0.48
CA GLU A 79 -17.90 -17.10 -0.03
C GLU A 79 -19.26 -16.38 0.11
N ARG A 80 -19.29 -15.29 0.86
CA ARG A 80 -20.48 -14.43 1.00
C ARG A 80 -20.28 -13.15 0.22
N PRO A 81 -21.05 -12.91 -0.87
CA PRO A 81 -20.99 -11.65 -1.58
C PRO A 81 -21.31 -10.49 -0.62
N LEU A 82 -20.37 -9.54 -0.54
CA LEU A 82 -20.56 -8.32 0.21
C LEU A 82 -21.68 -7.49 -0.43
N ASP A 83 -22.73 -7.18 0.32
CA ASP A 83 -23.73 -6.24 -0.15
C ASP A 83 -23.20 -4.80 -0.04
N LEU A 84 -22.52 -4.35 -1.09
CA LEU A 84 -21.94 -2.99 -1.18
C LEU A 84 -22.98 -1.87 -0.99
N ARG A 85 -24.27 -2.16 -1.13
CA ARG A 85 -25.35 -1.18 -0.89
C ARG A 85 -25.60 -0.93 0.59
N ARG A 86 -25.15 -1.84 1.45
CA ARG A 86 -25.37 -1.82 2.90
C ARG A 86 -24.06 -1.81 3.70
N ALA A 87 -22.94 -2.06 3.05
CA ALA A 87 -21.64 -2.13 3.70
C ALA A 87 -21.13 -0.74 4.08
N ASP A 88 -20.62 -0.60 5.28
CA ASP A 88 -19.78 0.54 5.63
C ASP A 88 -18.32 0.16 5.34
N LEU A 89 -17.80 0.65 4.22
CA LEU A 89 -16.43 0.37 3.79
C LEU A 89 -15.38 0.85 4.79
N ARG A 90 -15.72 1.81 5.67
CA ARG A 90 -14.80 2.30 6.72
C ARG A 90 -14.54 1.24 7.78
N GLU A 91 -15.49 0.34 8.01
CA GLU A 91 -15.33 -0.77 8.95
C GLU A 91 -14.56 -1.95 8.34
N LEU A 92 -14.53 -2.02 7.00
CA LEU A 92 -13.85 -3.08 6.27
C LEU A 92 -12.41 -2.74 5.89
N ALA A 93 -12.09 -1.45 5.81
CA ALA A 93 -10.77 -0.99 5.37
C ALA A 93 -9.66 -1.32 6.41
N PRO A 94 -8.41 -1.57 5.96
CA PRO A 94 -8.01 -1.64 4.55
C PRO A 94 -8.56 -2.90 3.86
N CYS A 95 -9.05 -2.74 2.63
CA CYS A 95 -9.61 -3.84 1.86
C CYS A 95 -9.30 -3.73 0.37
N SER A 96 -9.24 -4.89 -0.29
CA SER A 96 -8.99 -5.00 -1.72
C SER A 96 -10.23 -5.55 -2.41
N PHE A 97 -10.57 -4.99 -3.56
CA PHE A 97 -11.65 -5.45 -4.41
C PHE A 97 -11.09 -5.95 -5.73
N MET A 98 -11.42 -7.19 -6.06
CA MET A 98 -11.25 -7.69 -7.43
C MET A 98 -12.38 -7.12 -8.28
N THR A 99 -12.07 -6.63 -9.47
CA THR A 99 -13.05 -6.02 -10.35
C THR A 99 -13.01 -6.58 -11.77
N SER A 100 -14.03 -6.29 -12.56
CA SER A 100 -14.05 -6.65 -14.00
C SER A 100 -13.02 -5.86 -14.83
N LYS A 101 -12.32 -4.90 -14.22
CA LYS A 101 -11.26 -4.07 -14.82
C LYS A 101 -9.94 -4.26 -14.06
N ALA A 102 -9.45 -3.24 -13.38
CA ALA A 102 -8.31 -3.35 -12.50
C ALA A 102 -8.76 -3.40 -11.03
N ASP A 103 -8.04 -4.16 -10.23
CA ASP A 103 -8.32 -4.28 -8.80
C ASP A 103 -8.22 -2.93 -8.10
N VAL A 104 -9.02 -2.76 -7.04
CA VAL A 104 -9.09 -1.52 -6.27
C VAL A 104 -8.78 -1.80 -4.82
N ASP A 105 -7.70 -1.21 -4.33
CA ASP A 105 -7.34 -1.19 -2.91
C ASP A 105 -7.87 0.08 -2.26
N VAL A 106 -8.59 -0.08 -1.17
CA VAL A 106 -9.21 1.01 -0.42
C VAL A 106 -8.67 1.05 0.99
N ASP A 107 -8.06 2.16 1.36
CA ASP A 107 -7.65 2.43 2.72
C ASP A 107 -8.03 3.87 3.08
N PHE A 108 -8.82 4.08 4.13
CA PHE A 108 -9.24 5.42 4.54
C PHE A 108 -8.18 6.16 5.36
N GLU A 109 -7.27 5.42 5.98
CA GLU A 109 -6.23 5.98 6.85
C GLU A 109 -4.94 5.14 6.77
N PRO A 110 -4.23 5.20 5.62
CA PRO A 110 -2.97 4.47 5.46
C PRO A 110 -1.99 4.81 6.57
N HIS A 111 -1.23 3.82 6.98
CA HIS A 111 -0.25 3.97 8.05
C HIS A 111 0.69 5.16 7.79
N GLY A 112 0.91 5.98 8.80
CA GLY A 112 1.72 7.20 8.70
C GLY A 112 0.97 8.42 8.16
N THR A 113 -0.34 8.32 7.91
CA THR A 113 -1.19 9.43 7.47
C THR A 113 -2.42 9.59 8.38
N ARG A 114 -3.15 10.68 8.18
CA ARG A 114 -4.47 10.93 8.77
C ARG A 114 -5.57 10.88 7.71
N GLY A 115 -5.36 10.06 6.67
CA GLY A 115 -6.32 9.83 5.61
C GLY A 115 -6.39 10.96 4.57
N TYR A 116 -7.54 11.01 3.87
CA TYR A 116 -7.77 11.83 2.68
C TYR A 116 -7.36 13.30 2.85
N ARG A 117 -7.78 13.97 3.93
CA ARG A 117 -7.50 15.39 4.13
C ARG A 117 -6.03 15.70 4.29
N ASP A 118 -5.31 14.86 4.98
CA ASP A 118 -3.87 14.99 5.18
C ASP A 118 -3.10 14.86 3.86
N LEU A 119 -3.54 13.95 3.00
CA LEU A 119 -2.92 13.77 1.68
C LEU A 119 -3.37 14.80 0.66
N PHE A 120 -4.59 15.33 0.78
CA PHE A 120 -5.19 16.27 -0.16
C PHE A 120 -4.40 17.58 -0.26
N ASP A 121 -3.85 18.06 0.85
CA ASP A 121 -3.19 19.36 0.93
C ASP A 121 -1.94 19.43 0.03
N ASP A 122 -1.21 18.32 -0.13
CA ASP A 122 0.00 18.21 -0.95
C ASP A 122 -0.23 17.43 -2.26
N ALA A 123 -1.45 16.92 -2.49
CA ALA A 123 -1.77 16.16 -3.69
C ALA A 123 -1.86 17.05 -4.93
N THR A 124 -1.44 16.51 -6.06
CA THR A 124 -1.48 17.21 -7.35
C THR A 124 -2.42 16.50 -8.32
N ARG A 125 -3.22 17.28 -9.03
CA ARG A 125 -4.08 16.75 -10.09
C ARG A 125 -3.26 16.48 -11.34
N ILE A 126 -3.22 15.23 -11.79
CA ILE A 126 -2.38 14.78 -12.90
C ILE A 126 -3.27 14.19 -14.00
N ALA A 127 -3.10 14.69 -15.23
CA ALA A 127 -3.81 14.17 -16.40
C ALA A 127 -3.11 12.89 -16.88
N LEU A 128 -3.76 11.74 -16.69
CA LEU A 128 -3.26 10.43 -17.11
C LEU A 128 -3.75 10.05 -18.51
N ALA A 129 -4.98 10.47 -18.85
CA ALA A 129 -5.60 10.29 -20.16
C ALA A 129 -6.68 11.37 -20.37
N PRO A 130 -7.24 11.53 -21.58
CA PRO A 130 -8.37 12.41 -21.79
C PRO A 130 -9.54 12.06 -20.86
N GLY A 131 -9.91 13.02 -20.00
CA GLY A 131 -10.96 12.85 -18.99
C GLY A 131 -10.57 12.08 -17.74
N VAL A 132 -9.33 11.61 -17.60
CA VAL A 132 -8.83 10.92 -16.42
C VAL A 132 -7.71 11.74 -15.76
N ASN A 133 -8.06 12.48 -14.70
CA ASN A 133 -7.17 13.41 -14.03
C ASN A 133 -7.34 13.37 -12.49
N PRO A 134 -6.97 12.24 -11.86
CA PRO A 134 -7.09 12.09 -10.43
C PRO A 134 -6.17 13.03 -9.65
N LEU A 135 -6.48 13.22 -8.36
CA LEU A 135 -5.51 13.73 -7.40
C LEU A 135 -4.52 12.62 -7.07
N VAL A 136 -3.23 12.91 -7.18
CA VAL A 136 -2.14 11.98 -6.91
C VAL A 136 -1.38 12.46 -5.68
N ALA A 137 -1.13 11.58 -4.72
CA ALA A 137 -0.37 11.90 -3.53
C ALA A 137 1.03 12.41 -3.88
N SER A 138 1.57 13.30 -3.06
CA SER A 138 2.94 13.78 -3.24
C SER A 138 3.97 12.64 -3.08
N ALA A 139 5.14 12.78 -3.70
CA ALA A 139 6.23 11.82 -3.52
C ALA A 139 6.65 11.67 -2.05
N ALA A 140 6.54 12.75 -1.26
CA ALA A 140 6.83 12.73 0.17
C ALA A 140 5.79 11.88 0.94
N ASP A 141 4.51 11.98 0.58
CA ASP A 141 3.44 11.20 1.18
C ASP A 141 3.53 9.72 0.80
N LEU A 142 3.83 9.42 -0.46
CA LEU A 142 4.08 8.04 -0.89
C LEU A 142 5.23 7.40 -0.12
N ALA A 143 6.32 8.13 0.08
CA ALA A 143 7.45 7.68 0.89
C ALA A 143 7.06 7.52 2.38
N ARG A 144 6.16 8.35 2.90
CA ARG A 144 5.63 8.26 4.26
C ARG A 144 4.78 7.01 4.45
N ILE A 145 3.87 6.72 3.53
CA ILE A 145 3.02 5.52 3.51
C ILE A 145 3.89 4.26 3.40
N ALA A 146 4.86 4.24 2.49
CA ALA A 146 5.76 3.10 2.29
C ALA A 146 6.56 2.76 3.57
N ARG A 147 7.05 3.77 4.30
CA ARG A 147 7.74 3.57 5.58
C ARG A 147 6.81 3.04 6.68
N GLY A 148 5.56 3.49 6.69
CA GLY A 148 4.56 3.00 7.63
C GLY A 148 4.19 1.53 7.39
N ASN A 149 4.22 1.08 6.15
CA ASN A 149 3.93 -0.29 5.74
C ASN A 149 5.17 -1.20 5.73
N ALA A 150 6.37 -0.66 6.00
CA ALA A 150 7.56 -1.49 6.08
C ALA A 150 7.41 -2.53 7.21
N PRO A 151 7.74 -3.82 6.96
CA PRO A 151 7.69 -4.83 8.01
C PRO A 151 8.61 -4.39 9.15
N VAL A 152 8.11 -4.41 10.38
CA VAL A 152 8.94 -4.22 11.57
C VAL A 152 9.91 -5.40 11.62
N VAL A 153 11.14 -5.18 11.17
CA VAL A 153 12.21 -6.18 11.36
C VAL A 153 12.45 -6.24 12.86
N PRO A 154 12.17 -7.38 13.54
CA PRO A 154 12.48 -7.50 14.96
C PRO A 154 13.97 -7.21 15.12
N TYR A 155 14.31 -6.33 16.05
CA TYR A 155 15.70 -6.03 16.39
C TYR A 155 16.42 -7.37 16.64
N ALA A 156 17.32 -7.73 15.73
CA ALA A 156 18.15 -8.92 15.90
C ALA A 156 18.91 -8.73 17.21
N GLN A 157 18.55 -9.51 18.21
CA GLN A 157 19.30 -9.49 19.47
C GLN A 157 20.77 -9.70 19.12
N PRO A 158 21.68 -8.88 19.63
CA PRO A 158 23.10 -9.12 19.41
C PRO A 158 23.43 -10.55 19.84
N PRO A 159 24.29 -11.25 19.11
CA PRO A 159 24.62 -12.64 19.43
C PRO A 159 25.00 -12.69 20.91
N LYS A 160 24.33 -13.59 21.63
CA LYS A 160 24.61 -13.80 23.06
C LYS A 160 26.06 -14.23 23.15
N VAL A 161 26.92 -13.31 23.62
CA VAL A 161 28.30 -13.65 23.92
C VAL A 161 28.26 -14.68 25.04
N LEU A 162 28.45 -15.94 24.68
CA LEU A 162 28.64 -17.00 25.67
C LEU A 162 29.88 -16.63 26.52
N PRO A 163 29.78 -16.64 27.84
CA PRO A 163 30.96 -16.49 28.67
C PRO A 163 31.97 -17.60 28.27
N PRO A 164 33.27 -17.32 28.28
CA PRO A 164 34.28 -18.32 28.00
C PRO A 164 34.07 -19.51 28.91
N GLU A 165 34.13 -20.71 28.36
CA GLU A 165 34.01 -21.96 29.10
C GLU A 165 35.00 -21.97 30.25
N PRO A 166 34.55 -22.24 31.49
CA PRO A 166 35.48 -22.35 32.61
C PRO A 166 36.32 -23.60 32.41
N GLY A 167 37.56 -23.42 32.01
CA GLY A 167 38.49 -24.57 31.78
C GLY A 167 39.54 -24.35 30.70
N ALA A 168 39.42 -23.36 29.83
CA ALA A 168 40.39 -23.14 28.75
C ALA A 168 41.80 -22.69 29.28
N ASP A 169 41.89 -22.10 30.46
CA ASP A 169 43.15 -21.61 31.01
C ASP A 169 43.95 -22.65 31.76
N VAL A 170 43.37 -23.82 32.06
CA VAL A 170 44.08 -24.83 32.86
C VAL A 170 45.01 -25.69 31.97
N VAL A 171 44.64 -25.90 30.69
CA VAL A 171 45.42 -26.71 29.77
C VAL A 171 46.72 -26.03 29.31
N ALA A 172 46.70 -24.68 29.20
CA ALA A 172 47.87 -23.92 28.79
C ALA A 172 48.95 -23.84 29.90
N ALA A 173 48.55 -23.88 31.18
CA ALA A 173 49.48 -23.84 32.30
C ALA A 173 50.23 -25.18 32.53
N GLU A 174 49.64 -26.31 32.19
CA GLU A 174 50.26 -27.64 32.30
C GLU A 174 51.27 -27.90 31.19
N GLN A 175 51.05 -27.44 30.00
CA GLN A 175 51.99 -27.62 28.87
C GLN A 175 53.28 -26.81 29.03
N ILE A 176 53.27 -25.71 29.74
CA ILE A 176 54.45 -24.87 30.03
C ILE A 176 55.33 -25.53 31.10
N ARG A 177 54.78 -26.34 32.00
CA ARG A 177 55.55 -27.08 33.01
C ARG A 177 56.24 -28.33 32.49
N ALA A 178 55.72 -28.97 31.44
CA ALA A 178 56.30 -30.17 30.86
C ALA A 178 57.49 -29.92 29.92
N SER A 179 57.78 -28.65 29.57
CA SER A 179 58.88 -28.27 28.67
C SER A 179 60.18 -27.84 29.36
N ARG A 180 60.29 -28.05 30.66
CA ARG A 180 61.47 -27.63 31.45
C ARG A 180 62.12 -28.79 32.24
N PHE A 181 62.32 -29.94 31.56
CA PHE A 181 63.22 -30.95 31.99
C PHE A 181 63.95 -31.56 30.82
#